data_e294515e3cc5874b46a46276d12f9d2e
#
_entry.id   e294515e3cc5874b46a46276d12f9d2e
#
_cell.length_a   1.000
_cell.length_b   1.000
_cell.length_c   1.000
_cell.angle_alpha   90.00
_cell.angle_beta   90.00
_cell.angle_gamma   90.00
#
_symmetry.space_group_name_H-M   'P 1'
#
loop_
_entity.id
_entity.type
_entity.pdbx_description
1 polymer ?
#
loop_
_entity_poly.entity_id
_entity_poly.type
_entity_poly.pdbx_seq_one_letter_code
_entity_poly.pdbx_strand_id
1 'polypeptide(L)'
;PAEGMHLLGSKVGMAEFRIRAGSPLAGQRLGDLHLRQKHGVSAIGQWVGGTFTTTKGPDTRIEPGAILVIVGVQANLEKVERMAMPIRRTGPIVLVGYGAVGRKVIQMLHDAGESCIVVDQTSMPGVDVVGNVLERSVLDQARLREASAVILALHDDSESVFASAVVRDYAPEVPLIVRVNRTPNTERIYRSGADFAISVGQVAGQILAYHLLDEHALPVEKRIKI
;
A
#
# COMPACT_ATOMS: atom_id res chain seq x y z
N PRO A 1 -9.15 -13.21 6.26
CA PRO A 1 -8.16 -12.67 7.18
C PRO A 1 -7.55 -11.45 6.51
N ALA A 2 -7.42 -10.34 7.25
CA ALA A 2 -6.80 -9.13 6.72
C ALA A 2 -5.37 -9.46 6.27
N GLU A 3 -4.99 -8.99 5.07
CA GLU A 3 -3.62 -9.07 4.58
C GLU A 3 -2.70 -8.36 5.58
N GLY A 4 -1.59 -9.01 5.96
CA GLY A 4 -0.65 -8.50 6.97
C GLY A 4 -0.86 -9.01 8.40
N MET A 5 -1.70 -10.02 8.61
CA MET A 5 -1.93 -10.60 9.94
C MET A 5 -1.14 -11.88 10.15
N HIS A 6 -0.31 -11.90 11.19
CA HIS A 6 0.48 -13.06 11.62
C HIS A 6 0.02 -13.56 12.99
N LEU A 7 -0.30 -14.84 13.13
CA LEU A 7 -0.66 -15.46 14.40
C LEU A 7 0.61 -15.83 15.18
N LEU A 8 0.72 -15.26 16.38
CA LEU A 8 1.75 -15.60 17.37
C LEU A 8 1.16 -16.62 18.35
N GLY A 9 1.04 -17.86 17.91
CA GLY A 9 0.31 -18.90 18.65
C GLY A 9 -1.20 -18.87 18.41
N SER A 10 -1.97 -19.70 19.11
CA SER A 10 -3.41 -19.90 18.85
C SER A 10 -4.35 -18.75 19.27
N LYS A 11 -3.85 -17.72 19.97
CA LYS A 11 -4.70 -16.67 20.56
C LYS A 11 -4.26 -15.24 20.29
N VAL A 12 -3.02 -14.99 19.92
CA VAL A 12 -2.47 -13.63 19.73
C VAL A 12 -1.93 -13.52 18.31
N GLY A 13 -2.32 -12.47 17.60
CA GLY A 13 -1.85 -12.13 16.27
C GLY A 13 -1.12 -10.80 16.26
N MET A 14 -0.38 -10.57 15.19
CA MET A 14 0.17 -9.28 14.81
C MET A 14 -0.48 -8.83 13.53
N ALA A 15 -0.79 -7.54 13.43
CA ALA A 15 -1.37 -6.95 12.23
C ALA A 15 -0.72 -5.61 11.93
N GLU A 16 -0.64 -5.31 10.65
CA GLU A 16 -0.13 -4.08 10.10
C GLU A 16 -1.27 -3.30 9.47
N PHE A 17 -1.50 -2.06 9.94
CA PHE A 17 -2.58 -1.22 9.44
C PHE A 17 -2.04 0.10 8.93
N ARG A 18 -2.39 0.41 7.69
CA ARG A 18 -2.08 1.70 7.14
C ARG A 18 -2.96 2.78 7.75
N ILE A 19 -2.33 3.84 8.22
CA ILE A 19 -2.99 5.02 8.80
C ILE A 19 -3.17 6.07 7.71
N ARG A 20 -4.35 6.18 7.14
CA ARG A 20 -4.66 7.23 6.17
C ARG A 20 -4.75 8.59 6.86
N ALA A 21 -4.49 9.67 6.13
CA ALA A 21 -4.56 11.03 6.66
C ALA A 21 -5.93 11.35 7.29
N GLY A 22 -7.03 10.86 6.70
CA GLY A 22 -8.40 11.00 7.24
C GLY A 22 -8.77 9.98 8.34
N SER A 23 -7.85 9.10 8.76
CA SER A 23 -8.12 8.15 9.84
C SER A 23 -8.21 8.88 11.18
N PRO A 24 -9.16 8.51 12.08
CA PRO A 24 -9.20 9.03 13.45
C PRO A 24 -7.96 8.69 14.27
N LEU A 25 -7.10 7.80 13.79
CA LEU A 25 -5.82 7.46 14.42
C LEU A 25 -4.67 8.38 13.96
N ALA A 26 -4.82 9.06 12.82
CA ALA A 26 -3.76 9.90 12.25
C ALA A 26 -3.44 11.11 13.13
N GLY A 27 -2.16 11.33 13.41
CA GLY A 27 -1.69 12.44 14.24
C GLY A 27 -1.96 12.30 15.75
N GLN A 28 -2.71 11.27 16.17
CA GLN A 28 -3.02 11.05 17.59
C GLN A 28 -1.82 10.48 18.35
N ARG A 29 -1.77 10.74 19.65
CA ARG A 29 -0.82 10.06 20.55
C ARG A 29 -1.35 8.67 20.93
N LEU A 30 -0.48 7.68 21.02
CA LEU A 30 -0.87 6.33 21.44
C LEU A 30 -1.54 6.31 22.82
N GLY A 31 -1.09 7.18 23.74
CA GLY A 31 -1.69 7.32 25.08
C GLY A 31 -3.16 7.75 25.03
N ASP A 32 -3.50 8.69 24.16
CA ASP A 32 -4.86 9.25 24.06
C ASP A 32 -5.84 8.23 23.47
N LEU A 33 -5.37 7.33 22.64
CA LEU A 33 -6.18 6.29 22.00
C LEU A 33 -6.58 5.17 22.97
N HIS A 34 -5.84 4.97 24.06
CA HIS A 34 -6.08 3.91 25.04
C HIS A 34 -6.29 2.52 24.39
N LEU A 35 -5.53 2.19 23.33
CA LEU A 35 -5.73 1.00 22.49
C LEU A 35 -5.77 -0.29 23.30
N ARG A 36 -4.92 -0.41 24.33
CA ARG A 36 -4.88 -1.58 25.19
C ARG A 36 -6.13 -1.71 26.08
N GLN A 37 -6.60 -0.59 26.60
CA GLN A 37 -7.75 -0.58 27.54
C GLN A 37 -9.08 -0.70 26.79
N LYS A 38 -9.23 0.02 25.68
CA LYS A 38 -10.50 0.08 24.90
C LYS A 38 -10.63 -1.07 23.91
N HIS A 39 -9.52 -1.52 23.33
CA HIS A 39 -9.54 -2.47 22.22
C HIS A 39 -8.73 -3.74 22.47
N GLY A 40 -8.01 -3.85 23.60
CA GLY A 40 -7.23 -5.04 23.95
C GLY A 40 -6.06 -5.31 22.99
N VAL A 41 -5.54 -4.26 22.34
CA VAL A 41 -4.40 -4.35 21.42
C VAL A 41 -3.27 -3.41 21.87
N SER A 42 -2.03 -3.73 21.51
CA SER A 42 -0.85 -2.91 21.82
C SER A 42 -0.12 -2.55 20.53
N ALA A 43 0.18 -1.28 20.33
CA ALA A 43 1.05 -0.83 19.26
C ALA A 43 2.50 -1.12 19.63
N ILE A 44 3.26 -1.73 18.73
CA ILE A 44 4.68 -2.07 18.93
C ILE A 44 5.60 -1.16 18.11
N GLY A 45 5.12 -0.58 17.02
CA GLY A 45 5.89 0.33 16.18
C GLY A 45 5.07 0.81 14.99
N GLN A 46 5.71 1.62 14.17
CA GLN A 46 5.16 2.07 12.90
C GLN A 46 6.26 2.14 11.83
N TRP A 47 5.88 1.84 10.61
CA TRP A 47 6.70 2.09 9.43
C TRP A 47 6.40 3.50 8.91
N VAL A 48 7.42 4.32 8.78
CA VAL A 48 7.32 5.67 8.22
C VAL A 48 8.37 5.80 7.14
N GLY A 49 7.96 6.05 5.90
CA GLY A 49 8.88 6.17 4.78
C GLY A 49 9.79 4.94 4.59
N GLY A 50 9.31 3.73 4.87
CA GLY A 50 10.08 2.49 4.77
C GLY A 50 10.99 2.19 5.98
N THR A 51 11.01 3.06 7.00
CA THR A 51 11.80 2.85 8.22
C THR A 51 10.90 2.45 9.39
N PHE A 52 11.22 1.33 10.04
CA PHE A 52 10.50 0.90 11.25
C PHE A 52 10.98 1.66 12.48
N THR A 53 10.03 2.26 13.17
CA THR A 53 10.27 2.95 14.45
C THR A 53 9.43 2.29 15.54
N THR A 54 10.08 1.80 16.59
CA THR A 54 9.37 1.25 17.75
C THR A 54 8.64 2.34 18.52
N THR A 55 7.53 1.98 19.17
CA THR A 55 6.83 2.92 20.06
C THR A 55 7.68 3.26 21.27
N LYS A 56 7.90 4.56 21.51
CA LYS A 56 8.69 5.07 22.64
C LYS A 56 7.84 5.35 23.89
N GLY A 57 6.59 4.88 23.90
CA GLY A 57 5.66 5.12 25.00
C GLY A 57 4.38 5.83 24.56
N PRO A 58 3.58 6.30 25.53
CA PRO A 58 2.25 6.89 25.28
C PRO A 58 2.31 8.18 24.43
N ASP A 59 3.43 8.90 24.48
CA ASP A 59 3.60 10.15 23.72
C ASP A 59 3.94 9.94 22.25
N THR A 60 4.16 8.70 21.82
CA THR A 60 4.40 8.39 20.41
C THR A 60 3.21 8.81 19.56
N ARG A 61 3.44 9.68 18.56
CA ARG A 61 2.43 10.08 17.59
C ARG A 61 2.36 9.06 16.46
N ILE A 62 1.14 8.79 16.03
CA ILE A 62 0.89 7.98 14.85
C ILE A 62 0.97 8.89 13.64
N GLU A 63 1.99 8.69 12.79
CA GLU A 63 2.19 9.52 11.61
C GLU A 63 1.12 9.23 10.55
N PRO A 64 0.51 10.25 9.94
CA PRO A 64 -0.33 10.08 8.76
C PRO A 64 0.45 9.38 7.64
N GLY A 65 -0.13 8.36 7.03
CA GLY A 65 0.55 7.58 6.00
C GLY A 65 1.42 6.43 6.53
N ALA A 66 1.67 6.37 7.84
CA ALA A 66 2.43 5.27 8.44
C ALA A 66 1.67 3.93 8.37
N ILE A 67 2.41 2.83 8.47
CA ILE A 67 1.84 1.51 8.73
C ILE A 67 2.05 1.22 10.23
N LEU A 68 0.96 1.23 10.99
CA LEU A 68 0.97 0.94 12.42
C LEU A 68 0.99 -0.58 12.62
N VAL A 69 1.96 -1.04 13.41
CA VAL A 69 2.11 -2.46 13.76
C VAL A 69 1.55 -2.68 15.16
N ILE A 70 0.53 -3.53 15.26
CA ILE A 70 -0.15 -3.84 16.52
C ILE A 70 -0.22 -5.33 16.79
N VAL A 71 -0.30 -5.69 18.05
CA VAL A 71 -0.49 -7.06 18.52
C VAL A 71 -1.74 -7.16 19.39
N GLY A 72 -2.44 -8.27 19.29
CA GLY A 72 -3.67 -8.51 20.04
C GLY A 72 -4.40 -9.76 19.61
N VAL A 73 -5.56 -10.02 20.21
CA VAL A 73 -6.43 -11.11 19.80
C VAL A 73 -7.08 -10.77 18.46
N GLN A 74 -7.25 -11.75 17.57
CA GLN A 74 -7.80 -11.62 16.22
C GLN A 74 -9.01 -10.67 16.15
N ALA A 75 -10.05 -10.93 16.93
CA ALA A 75 -11.28 -10.14 16.93
C ALA A 75 -11.08 -8.66 17.33
N ASN A 76 -10.02 -8.37 18.08
CA ASN A 76 -9.67 -7.01 18.49
C ASN A 76 -8.84 -6.31 17.41
N LEU A 77 -7.98 -7.03 16.71
CA LEU A 77 -7.23 -6.52 15.55
C LEU A 77 -8.18 -6.04 14.46
N GLU A 78 -9.22 -6.80 14.14
CA GLU A 78 -10.26 -6.43 13.17
C GLU A 78 -11.05 -5.17 13.56
N LYS A 79 -11.22 -4.89 14.86
CA LYS A 79 -11.84 -3.63 15.30
C LYS A 79 -10.96 -2.42 15.02
N VAL A 80 -9.65 -2.55 15.26
CA VAL A 80 -8.69 -1.47 14.99
C VAL A 80 -8.49 -1.28 13.50
N GLU A 81 -8.53 -2.35 12.71
CA GLU A 81 -8.50 -2.26 11.24
C GLU A 81 -9.60 -1.34 10.71
N ARG A 82 -10.83 -1.49 11.22
CA ARG A 82 -11.95 -0.60 10.84
C ARG A 82 -11.73 0.86 11.21
N MET A 83 -10.97 1.14 12.27
CA MET A 83 -10.58 2.50 12.65
C MET A 83 -9.45 3.04 11.79
N ALA A 84 -8.50 2.19 11.41
CA ALA A 84 -7.38 2.56 10.54
C ALA A 84 -7.83 2.83 9.10
N MET A 85 -8.83 2.10 8.62
CA MET A 85 -9.38 2.18 7.27
C MET A 85 -10.90 2.44 7.32
N PRO A 86 -11.34 3.65 7.68
CA PRO A 86 -12.76 3.91 7.97
C PRO A 86 -13.71 3.77 6.78
N ILE A 87 -13.22 3.80 5.53
CA ILE A 87 -14.07 3.70 4.33
C ILE A 87 -13.40 2.79 3.30
N ARG A 88 -14.02 1.64 2.99
CA ARG A 88 -13.73 0.92 1.75
C ARG A 88 -14.21 1.79 0.60
N ARG A 89 -13.30 2.20 -0.28
CA ARG A 89 -13.67 2.87 -1.51
C ARG A 89 -14.29 1.86 -2.47
N THR A 90 -15.48 2.18 -2.95
CA THR A 90 -16.11 1.48 -4.06
C THR A 90 -15.76 2.26 -5.33
N GLY A 91 -15.03 1.66 -6.25
CA GLY A 91 -14.63 2.31 -7.49
C GLY A 91 -13.60 1.46 -8.21
N PRO A 92 -13.26 1.80 -9.47
CA PRO A 92 -12.28 1.05 -10.23
C PRO A 92 -10.89 1.18 -9.63
N ILE A 93 -10.04 0.19 -9.89
CA ILE A 93 -8.60 0.32 -9.70
C ILE A 93 -8.04 1.03 -10.94
N VAL A 94 -7.31 2.13 -10.74
CA VAL A 94 -6.66 2.84 -11.85
C VAL A 94 -5.21 2.38 -11.94
N LEU A 95 -4.85 1.78 -13.08
CA LEU A 95 -3.46 1.44 -13.39
C LEU A 95 -2.87 2.46 -14.36
N VAL A 96 -1.71 3.00 -14.04
CA VAL A 96 -0.94 3.89 -14.90
C VAL A 96 0.34 3.18 -15.34
N GLY A 97 0.53 3.07 -16.65
CA GLY A 97 1.65 2.36 -17.26
C GLY A 97 1.29 0.93 -17.66
N TYR A 98 1.03 0.72 -18.95
CA TYR A 98 0.62 -0.57 -19.52
C TYR A 98 1.78 -1.34 -20.16
N GLY A 99 2.97 -1.26 -19.55
CA GLY A 99 4.13 -2.07 -19.88
C GLY A 99 3.99 -3.53 -19.42
N ALA A 100 5.09 -4.29 -19.43
CA ALA A 100 5.08 -5.72 -19.07
C ALA A 100 4.51 -5.98 -17.66
N VAL A 101 4.90 -5.16 -16.67
CA VAL A 101 4.40 -5.28 -15.28
C VAL A 101 2.93 -4.89 -15.21
N GLY A 102 2.55 -3.75 -15.80
CA GLY A 102 1.16 -3.28 -15.80
C GLY A 102 0.19 -4.28 -16.43
N ARG A 103 0.53 -4.87 -17.59
CA ARG A 103 -0.26 -5.92 -18.22
C ARG A 103 -0.47 -7.13 -17.31
N LYS A 104 0.59 -7.55 -16.60
CA LYS A 104 0.47 -8.68 -15.68
C LYS A 104 -0.42 -8.36 -14.48
N VAL A 105 -0.31 -7.15 -13.94
CA VAL A 105 -1.19 -6.67 -12.86
C VAL A 105 -2.65 -6.66 -13.32
N ILE A 106 -2.96 -6.07 -14.48
CA ILE A 106 -4.32 -6.03 -15.01
C ILE A 106 -4.89 -7.42 -15.25
N GLN A 107 -4.09 -8.33 -15.81
CA GLN A 107 -4.52 -9.71 -15.98
C GLN A 107 -4.98 -10.32 -14.66
N MET A 108 -4.16 -10.19 -13.60
CA MET A 108 -4.47 -10.76 -12.29
C MET A 108 -5.70 -10.10 -11.64
N LEU A 109 -5.87 -8.79 -11.80
CA LEU A 109 -7.03 -8.07 -11.28
C LEU A 109 -8.32 -8.48 -12.01
N HIS A 110 -8.28 -8.63 -13.32
CA HIS A 110 -9.43 -9.14 -14.10
C HIS A 110 -9.78 -10.58 -13.70
N ASP A 111 -8.76 -11.44 -13.51
CA ASP A 111 -8.99 -12.82 -13.05
C ASP A 111 -9.64 -12.86 -11.66
N ALA A 112 -9.41 -11.83 -10.84
CA ALA A 112 -10.04 -11.64 -9.53
C ALA A 112 -11.42 -10.95 -9.60
N GLY A 113 -11.88 -10.54 -10.79
CA GLY A 113 -13.16 -9.87 -11.00
C GLY A 113 -13.18 -8.38 -10.64
N GLU A 114 -12.00 -7.76 -10.52
CA GLU A 114 -11.87 -6.34 -10.18
C GLU A 114 -12.13 -5.45 -11.41
N SER A 115 -12.79 -4.29 -11.18
CA SER A 115 -12.98 -3.26 -12.18
C SER A 115 -11.74 -2.38 -12.30
N CYS A 116 -11.17 -2.29 -13.50
CA CYS A 116 -9.94 -1.55 -13.76
C CYS A 116 -10.12 -0.48 -14.83
N ILE A 117 -9.36 0.62 -14.71
CA ILE A 117 -9.17 1.62 -15.78
C ILE A 117 -7.67 1.71 -16.02
N VAL A 118 -7.26 1.51 -17.26
CA VAL A 118 -5.85 1.52 -17.68
C VAL A 118 -5.51 2.83 -18.37
N VAL A 119 -4.47 3.50 -17.87
CA VAL A 119 -3.93 4.76 -18.41
C VAL A 119 -2.53 4.51 -18.96
N ASP A 120 -2.27 4.91 -20.19
CA ASP A 120 -0.93 4.91 -20.79
C ASP A 120 -0.79 6.06 -21.79
N GLN A 121 0.44 6.52 -22.02
CA GLN A 121 0.72 7.53 -23.03
C GLN A 121 0.58 6.99 -24.47
N THR A 122 0.73 5.69 -24.62
CA THR A 122 0.67 5.00 -25.90
C THR A 122 -0.72 4.36 -26.10
N SER A 123 -1.34 4.68 -27.23
CA SER A 123 -2.60 4.03 -27.63
C SER A 123 -2.34 2.58 -28.04
N MET A 124 -2.93 1.64 -27.33
CA MET A 124 -2.87 0.21 -27.64
C MET A 124 -4.09 -0.53 -27.09
N PRO A 125 -4.40 -1.74 -27.59
CA PRO A 125 -5.49 -2.55 -27.06
C PRO A 125 -5.32 -2.81 -25.56
N GLY A 126 -6.36 -2.51 -24.76
CA GLY A 126 -6.35 -2.64 -23.31
C GLY A 126 -6.00 -1.36 -22.56
N VAL A 127 -5.77 -0.24 -23.24
CA VAL A 127 -5.66 1.09 -22.64
C VAL A 127 -6.99 1.82 -22.80
N ASP A 128 -7.57 2.24 -21.69
CA ASP A 128 -8.85 2.93 -21.64
C ASP A 128 -8.73 4.45 -21.80
N VAL A 129 -7.65 5.01 -21.22
CA VAL A 129 -7.36 6.45 -21.26
C VAL A 129 -5.94 6.65 -21.80
N VAL A 130 -5.85 7.30 -22.94
CA VAL A 130 -4.55 7.62 -23.57
C VAL A 130 -4.12 9.03 -23.17
N GLY A 131 -3.00 9.15 -22.47
CA GLY A 131 -2.46 10.45 -22.08
C GLY A 131 -1.42 10.37 -20.98
N ASN A 132 -0.90 11.54 -20.61
CA ASN A 132 0.08 11.67 -19.55
C ASN A 132 -0.63 11.81 -18.17
N VAL A 133 -0.28 10.97 -17.23
CA VAL A 133 -0.81 11.00 -15.85
C VAL A 133 -0.53 12.32 -15.11
N LEU A 134 0.40 13.13 -15.58
CA LEU A 134 0.67 14.46 -15.04
C LEU A 134 -0.38 15.49 -15.44
N GLU A 135 -1.22 15.18 -16.43
CA GLU A 135 -2.25 16.07 -16.94
C GLU A 135 -3.58 15.85 -16.20
N ARG A 136 -4.15 16.93 -15.69
CA ARG A 136 -5.42 16.90 -14.95
C ARG A 136 -6.57 16.29 -15.74
N SER A 137 -6.63 16.59 -17.04
CA SER A 137 -7.64 16.01 -17.95
C SER A 137 -7.60 14.49 -18.02
N VAL A 138 -6.42 13.89 -17.96
CA VAL A 138 -6.21 12.44 -17.94
C VAL A 138 -6.66 11.85 -16.60
N LEU A 139 -6.36 12.53 -15.50
CA LEU A 139 -6.81 12.11 -14.16
C LEU A 139 -8.34 12.16 -14.03
N ASP A 140 -8.97 13.20 -14.62
CA ASP A 140 -10.44 13.32 -14.66
C ASP A 140 -11.06 12.18 -15.49
N GLN A 141 -10.54 11.91 -16.69
CA GLN A 141 -11.01 10.82 -17.57
C GLN A 141 -10.82 9.45 -16.91
N ALA A 142 -9.72 9.23 -16.20
CA ALA A 142 -9.46 8.02 -15.45
C ALA A 142 -10.31 7.91 -14.16
N ARG A 143 -11.15 8.89 -13.85
CA ARG A 143 -11.99 8.93 -12.65
C ARG A 143 -11.20 8.71 -11.36
N LEU A 144 -10.00 9.27 -11.29
CA LEU A 144 -9.01 8.95 -10.28
C LEU A 144 -9.49 9.31 -8.86
N ARG A 145 -10.34 10.33 -8.69
CA ARG A 145 -10.94 10.69 -7.39
C ARG A 145 -11.92 9.64 -6.87
N GLU A 146 -12.51 8.86 -7.75
CA GLU A 146 -13.46 7.80 -7.39
C GLU A 146 -12.76 6.44 -7.24
N ALA A 147 -11.49 6.34 -7.63
CA ALA A 147 -10.74 5.10 -7.64
C ALA A 147 -10.66 4.46 -6.24
N SER A 148 -10.79 3.14 -6.18
CA SER A 148 -10.54 2.35 -4.98
C SER A 148 -9.05 2.28 -4.64
N ALA A 149 -8.19 2.26 -5.66
CA ALA A 149 -6.73 2.35 -5.56
C ALA A 149 -6.14 2.87 -6.87
N VAL A 150 -4.91 3.41 -6.80
CA VAL A 150 -4.10 3.77 -7.97
C VAL A 150 -2.80 2.98 -7.93
N ILE A 151 -2.43 2.40 -9.05
CA ILE A 151 -1.18 1.65 -9.22
C ILE A 151 -0.34 2.37 -10.29
N LEU A 152 0.84 2.86 -9.91
CA LEU A 152 1.81 3.38 -10.87
C LEU A 152 2.82 2.28 -11.23
N ALA A 153 2.73 1.77 -12.46
CA ALA A 153 3.60 0.72 -12.99
C ALA A 153 4.59 1.28 -14.03
N LEU A 154 5.05 2.52 -13.83
CA LEU A 154 5.95 3.24 -14.73
C LEU A 154 7.34 2.59 -14.74
N HIS A 155 8.09 2.79 -15.84
CA HIS A 155 9.42 2.22 -16.01
C HIS A 155 10.55 3.14 -15.52
N ASP A 156 10.25 4.42 -15.27
CA ASP A 156 11.19 5.39 -14.73
C ASP A 156 10.79 5.85 -13.34
N ASP A 157 11.74 5.81 -12.39
CA ASP A 157 11.46 6.18 -10.99
C ASP A 157 11.28 7.68 -10.82
N SER A 158 11.88 8.53 -11.67
CA SER A 158 11.68 9.97 -11.62
C SER A 158 10.25 10.33 -12.05
N GLU A 159 9.76 9.70 -13.13
CA GLU A 159 8.35 9.83 -13.51
C GLU A 159 7.43 9.33 -12.39
N SER A 160 7.76 8.21 -11.75
CA SER A 160 7.01 7.66 -10.63
C SER A 160 6.93 8.63 -9.45
N VAL A 161 8.01 9.35 -9.12
CA VAL A 161 8.03 10.38 -8.07
C VAL A 161 7.10 11.53 -8.43
N PHE A 162 7.19 12.07 -9.66
CA PHE A 162 6.32 13.17 -10.11
C PHE A 162 4.85 12.74 -10.16
N ALA A 163 4.57 11.58 -10.76
CA ALA A 163 3.23 11.03 -10.83
C ALA A 163 2.63 10.80 -9.45
N SER A 164 3.41 10.30 -8.49
CA SER A 164 2.96 10.11 -7.11
C SER A 164 2.54 11.44 -6.46
N ALA A 165 3.34 12.49 -6.62
CA ALA A 165 3.04 13.81 -6.08
C ALA A 165 1.75 14.38 -6.71
N VAL A 166 1.60 14.27 -8.03
CA VAL A 166 0.41 14.75 -8.76
C VAL A 166 -0.83 13.96 -8.36
N VAL A 167 -0.76 12.63 -8.29
CA VAL A 167 -1.87 11.78 -7.86
C VAL A 167 -2.27 12.10 -6.42
N ARG A 168 -1.31 12.31 -5.54
CA ARG A 168 -1.56 12.63 -4.14
C ARG A 168 -2.20 14.00 -3.96
N ASP A 169 -1.75 15.01 -4.71
CA ASP A 169 -2.37 16.35 -4.72
C ASP A 169 -3.81 16.29 -5.26
N TYR A 170 -4.01 15.57 -6.37
CA TYR A 170 -5.31 15.47 -7.03
C TYR A 170 -6.33 14.64 -6.25
N ALA A 171 -5.91 13.53 -5.62
CA ALA A 171 -6.75 12.60 -4.84
C ALA A 171 -6.07 12.20 -3.53
N PRO A 172 -6.08 13.08 -2.51
CA PRO A 172 -5.31 12.90 -1.25
C PRO A 172 -5.57 11.58 -0.53
N GLU A 173 -6.78 11.07 -0.62
CA GLU A 173 -7.23 9.87 0.13
C GLU A 173 -7.15 8.56 -0.68
N VAL A 174 -6.74 8.60 -1.95
CA VAL A 174 -6.68 7.38 -2.75
C VAL A 174 -5.46 6.54 -2.33
N PRO A 175 -5.61 5.21 -2.13
CA PRO A 175 -4.46 4.34 -1.94
C PRO A 175 -3.57 4.37 -3.18
N LEU A 176 -2.26 4.64 -2.99
CA LEU A 176 -1.30 4.78 -4.07
C LEU A 176 -0.18 3.74 -3.93
N ILE A 177 -0.14 2.80 -4.86
CA ILE A 177 0.85 1.74 -4.93
C ILE A 177 1.79 2.06 -6.09
N VAL A 178 3.09 2.06 -5.84
CA VAL A 178 4.07 2.49 -6.84
C VAL A 178 5.13 1.43 -7.06
N ARG A 179 5.35 1.07 -8.31
CA ARG A 179 6.48 0.27 -8.72
C ARG A 179 7.78 1.06 -8.57
N VAL A 180 8.77 0.43 -7.97
CA VAL A 180 10.14 0.94 -7.87
C VAL A 180 11.05 0.11 -8.78
N ASN A 181 11.79 0.77 -9.65
CA ASN A 181 12.74 0.10 -10.54
C ASN A 181 14.12 -0.07 -9.87
N ARG A 182 14.53 0.92 -9.07
CA ARG A 182 15.80 0.89 -8.33
C ARG A 182 15.53 1.04 -6.84
N THR A 183 15.86 0.01 -6.07
CA THR A 183 15.63 -0.02 -4.60
C THR A 183 16.07 1.24 -3.84
N PRO A 184 17.21 1.91 -4.17
CA PRO A 184 17.58 3.16 -3.51
C PRO A 184 16.57 4.32 -3.66
N ASN A 185 15.66 4.26 -4.64
CA ASN A 185 14.65 5.29 -4.86
C ASN A 185 13.37 5.07 -4.02
N THR A 186 13.25 3.95 -3.32
CA THR A 186 12.06 3.59 -2.53
C THR A 186 11.67 4.71 -1.56
N GLU A 187 12.62 5.25 -0.81
CA GLU A 187 12.35 6.33 0.15
C GLU A 187 11.83 7.62 -0.51
N ARG A 188 12.37 7.97 -1.69
CA ARG A 188 11.90 9.15 -2.45
C ARG A 188 10.46 8.98 -2.90
N ILE A 189 10.10 7.78 -3.36
CA ILE A 189 8.74 7.45 -3.79
C ILE A 189 7.77 7.50 -2.61
N TYR A 190 8.14 7.00 -1.43
CA TYR A 190 7.32 7.19 -0.22
C TYR A 190 7.14 8.66 0.12
N ARG A 191 8.21 9.47 0.08
CA ARG A 191 8.14 10.92 0.35
C ARG A 191 7.28 11.68 -0.65
N SER A 192 7.16 11.19 -1.89
CA SER A 192 6.29 11.80 -2.90
C SER A 192 4.81 11.46 -2.74
N GLY A 193 4.46 10.67 -1.71
CA GLY A 193 3.07 10.39 -1.37
C GLY A 193 2.59 8.98 -1.67
N ALA A 194 3.48 8.07 -2.10
CA ALA A 194 3.13 6.67 -2.25
C ALA A 194 2.73 6.06 -0.90
N ASP A 195 1.75 5.20 -0.95
CA ASP A 195 1.35 4.42 0.20
C ASP A 195 2.16 3.13 0.30
N PHE A 196 2.42 2.50 -0.84
CA PHE A 196 3.29 1.35 -0.96
C PHE A 196 4.25 1.57 -2.13
N ALA A 197 5.52 1.26 -1.89
CA ALA A 197 6.57 1.32 -2.90
C ALA A 197 7.20 -0.07 -3.02
N ILE A 198 6.98 -0.73 -4.16
CA ILE A 198 7.36 -2.14 -4.37
C ILE A 198 8.48 -2.23 -5.40
N SER A 199 9.67 -2.65 -4.94
CA SER A 199 10.79 -2.96 -5.85
C SER A 199 10.62 -4.35 -6.46
N VAL A 200 10.24 -4.38 -7.73
CA VAL A 200 10.06 -5.65 -8.48
C VAL A 200 11.34 -6.47 -8.50
N GLY A 201 12.50 -5.83 -8.66
CA GLY A 201 13.80 -6.52 -8.67
C GLY A 201 14.11 -7.16 -7.32
N GLN A 202 13.83 -6.46 -6.21
CA GLN A 202 14.04 -7.01 -4.87
C GLN A 202 13.12 -8.21 -4.60
N VAL A 203 11.82 -8.08 -4.91
CA VAL A 203 10.85 -9.17 -4.72
C VAL A 203 11.22 -10.37 -5.58
N ALA A 204 11.53 -10.17 -6.86
CA ALA A 204 11.93 -11.24 -7.76
C ALA A 204 13.22 -11.92 -7.29
N GLY A 205 14.23 -11.13 -6.87
CA GLY A 205 15.49 -11.66 -6.34
C GLY A 205 15.29 -12.51 -5.07
N GLN A 206 14.43 -12.05 -4.16
CA GLN A 206 14.07 -12.82 -2.96
C GLN A 206 13.38 -14.14 -3.32
N ILE A 207 12.41 -14.13 -4.23
CA ILE A 207 11.71 -15.34 -4.67
C ILE A 207 12.68 -16.33 -5.30
N LEU A 208 13.57 -15.87 -6.20
CA LEU A 208 14.57 -16.72 -6.84
C LEU A 208 15.56 -17.33 -5.81
N ALA A 209 16.05 -16.51 -4.87
CA ALA A 209 16.94 -17.00 -3.82
C ALA A 209 16.26 -18.04 -2.92
N TYR A 210 15.03 -17.81 -2.53
CA TYR A 210 14.27 -18.77 -1.72
C TYR A 210 14.04 -20.10 -2.45
N HIS A 211 13.80 -20.08 -3.76
CA HIS A 211 13.65 -21.32 -4.56
C HIS A 211 14.92 -22.18 -4.58
N LEU A 212 16.10 -21.55 -4.45
CA LEU A 212 17.36 -22.26 -4.43
C LEU A 212 17.80 -22.72 -3.03
N LEU A 213 17.37 -22.01 -1.99
CA LEU A 213 17.85 -22.23 -0.62
C LEU A 213 16.98 -23.19 0.19
N ASP A 214 15.76 -23.47 -0.25
CA ASP A 214 14.81 -24.23 0.56
C ASP A 214 13.84 -25.05 -0.30
N GLU A 215 14.14 -26.34 -0.48
CA GLU A 215 13.21 -27.31 -1.10
C GLU A 215 11.92 -27.53 -0.25
N HIS A 216 11.92 -27.10 1.01
CA HIS A 216 10.79 -27.19 1.95
C HIS A 216 10.13 -25.83 2.19
N ALA A 217 10.33 -24.92 1.29
CA ALA A 217 9.97 -23.52 1.42
C ALA A 217 8.46 -23.27 1.58
N LEU A 218 8.11 -22.47 2.60
CA LEU A 218 6.77 -21.93 2.84
C LEU A 218 6.18 -21.24 1.59
N PRO A 219 4.84 -21.22 1.40
CA PRO A 219 4.20 -20.52 0.29
C PRO A 219 4.68 -19.07 0.16
N VAL A 220 4.80 -18.58 -1.08
CA VAL A 220 5.31 -17.24 -1.43
C VAL A 220 4.63 -16.14 -0.62
N GLU A 221 3.34 -16.27 -0.34
CA GLU A 221 2.52 -15.36 0.48
C GLU A 221 3.03 -15.15 1.92
N LYS A 222 3.80 -16.09 2.46
CA LYS A 222 4.38 -15.98 3.80
C LYS A 222 5.81 -15.44 3.84
N ARG A 223 6.40 -15.12 2.68
CA ARG A 223 7.83 -14.79 2.52
C ARG A 223 8.10 -13.36 2.13
N ILE A 224 7.10 -12.64 1.64
CA ILE A 224 7.26 -11.24 1.28
C ILE A 224 7.07 -10.42 2.56
N LYS A 225 8.18 -10.05 3.20
CA LYS A 225 8.20 -8.92 4.12
C LYS A 225 8.23 -7.65 3.26
N ILE A 226 7.09 -7.02 3.10
CA ILE A 226 6.96 -5.70 2.52
C ILE A 226 7.29 -4.66 3.58
#